data_4bbfa86eafc34b5b1cad6a6afaa4cf1b
#
_entry.id   4bbfa86eafc34b5b1cad6a6afaa4cf1b
#
_cell.length_a   1.000
_cell.length_b   1.000
_cell.length_c   1.000
_cell.angle_alpha   90.00
_cell.angle_beta   90.00
_cell.angle_gamma   90.00
#
_symmetry.space_group_name_H-M   'P 1'
#
loop_
_entity.id
_entity.type
_entity.pdbx_description
1 polymer ?
#
loop_
_entity_poly.entity_id
_entity_poly.type
_entity_poly.pdbx_seq_one_letter_code
_entity_poly.pdbx_strand_id
1 'polypeptide(L)'
;MFDAMALLSGDETALADAIAALTPELYRYAAGILLSRADAEDAVQAAFLSFWRHRTSVRSPDAVRAYLYRCTYRACVDIIRRNRLFLPLPRQEDTRVLSETMQTALSRLSAAERAIVYERAVLETPYADLAAHLGLREDNVRKKYERAKKKLAALLPQTENGGTT
;
A
#
# COMPACT_ATOMS: atom_id res chain seq x y z
N MET A 1 17.21 -11.94 1.60
CA MET A 1 17.10 -11.76 0.11
C MET A 1 16.51 -13.03 -0.45
N PHE A 2 15.49 -12.97 -1.25
CA PHE A 2 14.86 -14.13 -1.90
C PHE A 2 15.32 -14.26 -3.35
N ASP A 3 15.32 -15.49 -3.89
CA ASP A 3 15.63 -15.74 -5.30
C ASP A 3 14.35 -15.53 -6.15
N ALA A 4 14.31 -14.40 -6.85
CA ALA A 4 13.15 -14.06 -7.68
C ALA A 4 13.01 -14.96 -8.92
N MET A 5 14.11 -15.51 -9.45
CA MET A 5 14.05 -16.47 -10.57
C MET A 5 13.43 -17.78 -10.14
N ALA A 6 13.90 -18.34 -9.01
CA ALA A 6 13.33 -19.54 -8.42
C ALA A 6 11.85 -19.34 -8.06
N LEU A 7 11.50 -18.18 -7.50
CA LEU A 7 10.13 -17.81 -7.18
C LEU A 7 9.22 -17.84 -8.42
N LEU A 8 9.64 -17.26 -9.52
CA LEU A 8 8.87 -17.24 -10.76
C LEU A 8 8.75 -18.63 -11.39
N SER A 9 9.76 -19.50 -11.21
CA SER A 9 9.69 -20.89 -11.67
C SER A 9 8.79 -21.79 -10.82
N GLY A 10 8.32 -21.29 -9.68
CA GLY A 10 7.38 -22.01 -8.81
C GLY A 10 8.03 -22.76 -7.65
N ASP A 11 9.22 -22.35 -7.24
CA ASP A 11 9.89 -22.91 -6.07
C ASP A 11 9.20 -22.43 -4.78
N GLU A 12 8.71 -23.38 -3.97
CA GLU A 12 7.99 -23.09 -2.73
C GLU A 12 8.90 -22.53 -1.64
N THR A 13 10.18 -22.90 -1.63
CA THR A 13 11.16 -22.37 -0.68
C THR A 13 11.42 -20.90 -0.99
N ALA A 14 11.58 -20.56 -2.27
CA ALA A 14 11.72 -19.18 -2.71
C ALA A 14 10.46 -18.35 -2.40
N LEU A 15 9.27 -18.97 -2.44
CA LEU A 15 8.02 -18.32 -2.02
C LEU A 15 8.04 -18.01 -0.51
N ALA A 16 8.44 -18.96 0.33
CA ALA A 16 8.54 -18.75 1.77
C ALA A 16 9.52 -17.61 2.10
N ASP A 17 10.67 -17.60 1.43
CA ASP A 17 11.68 -16.54 1.58
C ASP A 17 11.15 -15.17 1.12
N ALA A 18 10.42 -15.12 0.01
CA ALA A 18 9.79 -13.90 -0.49
C ALA A 18 8.72 -13.38 0.49
N ILE A 19 7.90 -14.26 1.04
CA ILE A 19 6.90 -13.91 2.07
C ILE A 19 7.61 -13.31 3.29
N ALA A 20 8.63 -13.98 3.81
CA ALA A 20 9.38 -13.49 4.98
C ALA A 20 10.04 -12.12 4.71
N ALA A 21 10.61 -11.91 3.53
CA ALA A 21 11.31 -10.68 3.17
C ALA A 21 10.37 -9.51 2.90
N LEU A 22 9.24 -9.74 2.23
CA LEU A 22 8.39 -8.67 1.70
C LEU A 22 7.13 -8.39 2.54
N THR A 23 6.70 -9.31 3.40
CA THR A 23 5.53 -9.10 4.27
C THR A 23 5.62 -7.81 5.09
N PRO A 24 6.75 -7.46 5.75
CA PRO A 24 6.80 -6.25 6.57
C PRO A 24 6.54 -4.96 5.77
N GLU A 25 7.06 -4.87 4.56
CA GLU A 25 6.88 -3.68 3.73
C GLU A 25 5.47 -3.61 3.11
N LEU A 26 4.95 -4.74 2.61
CA LEU A 26 3.60 -4.81 2.04
C LEU A 26 2.53 -4.59 3.12
N TYR A 27 2.76 -5.09 4.33
CA TYR A 27 1.89 -4.85 5.47
C TYR A 27 1.80 -3.35 5.81
N ARG A 28 2.95 -2.66 5.92
CA ARG A 28 2.95 -1.21 6.19
C ARG A 28 2.21 -0.43 5.10
N TYR A 29 2.39 -0.83 3.85
CA TYR A 29 1.68 -0.25 2.70
C TYR A 29 0.17 -0.47 2.81
N ALA A 30 -0.26 -1.70 3.03
CA ALA A 30 -1.68 -2.04 3.18
C ALA A 30 -2.30 -1.34 4.41
N ALA A 31 -1.60 -1.30 5.55
CA ALA A 31 -2.04 -0.62 6.75
C ALA A 31 -2.21 0.90 6.55
N GLY A 32 -1.33 1.52 5.76
CA GLY A 32 -1.45 2.92 5.38
C GLY A 32 -2.67 3.21 4.49
N ILE A 33 -3.13 2.22 3.70
CA ILE A 33 -4.32 2.33 2.84
C ILE A 33 -5.60 2.01 3.60
N LEU A 34 -5.60 0.91 4.37
CA LEU A 34 -6.81 0.36 5.02
C LEU A 34 -7.09 0.96 6.39
N LEU A 35 -6.05 1.47 7.07
CA LEU A 35 -6.12 1.97 8.44
C LEU A 35 -6.66 0.93 9.45
N SER A 36 -6.51 -0.36 9.13
CA SER A 36 -6.92 -1.52 9.91
C SER A 36 -5.84 -2.59 9.84
N ARG A 37 -5.40 -3.10 10.99
CA ARG A 37 -4.36 -4.14 11.06
C ARG A 37 -4.84 -5.47 10.48
N ALA A 38 -6.02 -5.91 10.88
CA ALA A 38 -6.58 -7.19 10.44
C ALA A 38 -6.81 -7.18 8.93
N ASP A 39 -7.38 -6.11 8.41
CA ASP A 39 -7.60 -5.96 6.97
C ASP A 39 -6.27 -5.89 6.19
N ALA A 40 -5.23 -5.27 6.78
CA ALA A 40 -3.91 -5.21 6.16
C ALA A 40 -3.25 -6.60 6.07
N GLU A 41 -3.37 -7.42 7.10
CA GLU A 41 -2.90 -8.80 7.09
C GLU A 41 -3.62 -9.61 6.01
N ASP A 42 -4.94 -9.49 5.93
CA ASP A 42 -5.76 -10.15 4.90
C ASP A 42 -5.38 -9.70 3.49
N ALA A 43 -5.11 -8.40 3.29
CA ALA A 43 -4.68 -7.87 2.00
C ALA A 43 -3.33 -8.43 1.55
N VAL A 44 -2.37 -8.55 2.46
CA VAL A 44 -1.04 -9.11 2.15
C VAL A 44 -1.14 -10.60 1.80
N GLN A 45 -1.92 -11.37 2.56
CA GLN A 45 -2.16 -12.78 2.24
C GLN A 45 -2.80 -12.93 0.86
N ALA A 46 -3.85 -12.15 0.57
CA ALA A 46 -4.51 -12.16 -0.73
C ALA A 46 -3.56 -11.76 -1.86
N ALA A 47 -2.65 -10.81 -1.62
CA ALA A 47 -1.66 -10.38 -2.59
C ALA A 47 -0.68 -11.49 -2.96
N PHE A 48 -0.13 -12.23 -1.97
CA PHE A 48 0.76 -13.37 -2.24
C PHE A 48 0.03 -14.51 -2.95
N LEU A 49 -1.22 -14.81 -2.57
CA LEU A 49 -2.03 -15.82 -3.26
C LEU A 49 -2.30 -15.44 -4.72
N SER A 50 -2.64 -14.17 -4.97
CA SER A 50 -2.83 -13.65 -6.32
C SER A 50 -1.54 -13.70 -7.13
N PHE A 51 -0.43 -13.26 -6.54
CA PHE A 51 0.89 -13.35 -7.17
C PHE A 51 1.22 -14.79 -7.55
N TRP A 52 1.10 -15.73 -6.62
CA TRP A 52 1.43 -17.14 -6.86
C TRP A 52 0.66 -17.75 -8.01
N ARG A 53 -0.63 -17.46 -8.10
CA ARG A 53 -1.51 -17.94 -9.19
C ARG A 53 -1.11 -17.36 -10.54
N HIS A 54 -0.62 -16.12 -10.59
CA HIS A 54 -0.33 -15.40 -11.82
C HIS A 54 1.16 -15.14 -12.04
N ARG A 55 2.05 -15.79 -11.28
CA ARG A 55 3.50 -15.57 -11.34
C ARG A 55 4.09 -15.71 -12.74
N THR A 56 3.53 -16.60 -13.55
CA THR A 56 3.98 -16.81 -14.93
C THR A 56 3.73 -15.62 -15.86
N SER A 57 2.88 -14.68 -15.45
CA SER A 57 2.65 -13.43 -16.18
C SER A 57 3.64 -12.33 -15.83
N VAL A 58 4.46 -12.53 -14.80
CA VAL A 58 5.50 -11.58 -14.40
C VAL A 58 6.71 -11.73 -15.34
N ARG A 59 7.05 -10.67 -16.03
CA ARG A 59 7.99 -10.71 -17.16
C ARG A 59 9.47 -10.85 -16.75
N SER A 60 9.82 -10.41 -15.56
CA SER A 60 11.21 -10.44 -15.09
C SER A 60 11.28 -10.51 -13.58
N PRO A 61 12.39 -11.01 -13.02
CA PRO A 61 12.64 -11.01 -11.57
C PRO A 61 12.52 -9.63 -10.94
N ASP A 62 13.00 -8.59 -11.62
CA ASP A 62 12.95 -7.21 -11.13
C ASP A 62 11.52 -6.67 -11.00
N ALA A 63 10.57 -7.23 -11.75
CA ALA A 63 9.16 -6.84 -11.70
C ALA A 63 8.38 -7.47 -10.55
N VAL A 64 8.93 -8.44 -9.82
CA VAL A 64 8.23 -9.16 -8.75
C VAL A 64 7.74 -8.24 -7.66
N ARG A 65 8.60 -7.35 -7.16
CA ARG A 65 8.23 -6.40 -6.10
C ARG A 65 7.11 -5.46 -6.54
N ALA A 66 7.23 -4.85 -7.71
CA ALA A 66 6.20 -3.97 -8.28
C ALA A 66 4.87 -4.70 -8.50
N TYR A 67 4.94 -5.95 -8.95
CA TYR A 67 3.75 -6.78 -9.12
C TYR A 67 3.05 -7.07 -7.78
N LEU A 68 3.81 -7.37 -6.73
CA LEU A 68 3.25 -7.56 -5.39
C LEU A 68 2.62 -6.29 -4.80
N TYR A 69 3.21 -5.12 -5.00
CA TYR A 69 2.57 -3.85 -4.63
C TYR A 69 1.23 -3.65 -5.35
N ARG A 70 1.20 -3.95 -6.64
CA ARG A 70 -0.04 -3.92 -7.44
C ARG A 70 -1.10 -4.90 -6.92
N CYS A 71 -0.71 -6.13 -6.58
CA CYS A 71 -1.61 -7.12 -5.98
C CYS A 71 -2.13 -6.64 -4.63
N THR A 72 -1.26 -6.08 -3.79
CA THR A 72 -1.62 -5.56 -2.47
C THR A 72 -2.60 -4.39 -2.59
N TYR A 73 -2.35 -3.45 -3.47
CA TYR A 73 -3.28 -2.35 -3.72
C TYR A 73 -4.67 -2.83 -4.17
N ARG A 74 -4.73 -3.77 -5.10
CA ARG A 74 -5.99 -4.37 -5.56
C ARG A 74 -6.73 -5.07 -4.42
N ALA A 75 -6.02 -5.85 -3.60
CA ALA A 75 -6.60 -6.50 -2.43
C ALA A 75 -7.18 -5.48 -1.44
N CYS A 76 -6.48 -4.37 -1.19
CA CYS A 76 -6.98 -3.27 -0.36
C CYS A 76 -8.27 -2.67 -0.92
N VAL A 77 -8.32 -2.39 -2.22
CA VAL A 77 -9.52 -1.84 -2.87
C VAL A 77 -10.69 -2.82 -2.76
N ASP A 78 -10.46 -4.11 -2.94
CA ASP A 78 -11.51 -5.14 -2.83
C ASP A 78 -12.03 -5.26 -1.39
N ILE A 79 -11.17 -5.15 -0.39
CA ILE A 79 -11.56 -5.12 1.03
C ILE A 79 -12.43 -3.89 1.31
N ILE A 80 -12.02 -2.70 0.85
CA ILE A 80 -12.79 -1.46 1.03
C ILE A 80 -14.17 -1.59 0.39
N ARG A 81 -14.25 -2.15 -0.82
CA ARG A 81 -15.53 -2.38 -1.50
C ARG A 81 -16.43 -3.33 -0.71
N ARG A 82 -15.91 -4.43 -0.22
CA ARG A 82 -16.67 -5.38 0.62
C ARG A 82 -17.17 -4.72 1.89
N ASN A 83 -16.31 -3.98 2.59
CA ASN A 83 -16.66 -3.31 3.84
C ASN A 83 -17.74 -2.23 3.67
N ARG A 84 -17.86 -1.64 2.48
CA ARG A 84 -18.94 -0.68 2.16
C ARG A 84 -20.29 -1.37 1.91
N LEU A 85 -20.27 -2.60 1.41
CA LEU A 85 -21.49 -3.37 1.12
C LEU A 85 -22.09 -4.02 2.38
N PHE A 86 -21.26 -4.37 3.34
CA PHE A 86 -21.65 -4.89 4.63
C PHE A 86 -21.47 -3.76 5.63
N LEU A 87 -22.57 -3.26 6.23
CA LEU A 87 -22.54 -2.23 7.28
C LEU A 87 -21.43 -2.57 8.28
N PRO A 88 -20.39 -1.76 8.41
CA PRO A 88 -19.30 -2.08 9.31
C PRO A 88 -19.82 -1.97 10.75
N LEU A 89 -19.79 -3.07 11.48
CA LEU A 89 -19.70 -2.99 12.91
C LEU A 89 -18.43 -2.20 13.22
N PRO A 90 -18.48 -1.16 14.09
CA PRO A 90 -17.30 -0.43 14.47
C PRO A 90 -16.32 -1.42 15.10
N ARG A 91 -15.32 -1.83 14.36
CA ARG A 91 -14.17 -2.55 14.90
C ARG A 91 -13.36 -1.53 15.66
N GLN A 92 -13.48 -1.56 16.98
CA GLN A 92 -12.50 -0.98 17.87
C GLN A 92 -11.22 -1.82 17.73
N GLU A 93 -10.44 -1.54 16.72
CA GLU A 93 -9.11 -2.12 16.61
C GLU A 93 -8.09 -1.09 17.01
N ASP A 94 -7.21 -1.54 17.90
CA ASP A 94 -6.06 -0.82 18.44
C ASP A 94 -5.10 -0.44 17.30
N THR A 95 -5.44 0.58 16.57
CA THR A 95 -4.73 1.08 15.39
C THR A 95 -3.54 1.96 15.79
N ARG A 96 -2.81 1.60 16.84
CA ARG A 96 -1.65 2.37 17.36
C ARG A 96 -0.41 2.32 16.47
N VAL A 97 -0.56 2.22 15.16
CA VAL A 97 0.58 2.38 14.22
C VAL A 97 0.85 3.86 13.93
N LEU A 98 -0.18 4.70 14.06
CA LEU A 98 -0.12 6.13 13.76
C LEU A 98 -0.79 6.92 14.89
N SER A 99 -0.36 8.16 15.11
CA SER A 99 -1.07 9.07 16.03
C SER A 99 -2.53 9.26 15.60
N GLU A 100 -3.42 9.54 16.53
CA GLU A 100 -4.85 9.81 16.24
C GLU A 100 -5.01 10.94 15.20
N THR A 101 -4.17 11.96 15.28
CA THR A 101 -4.15 13.07 14.32
C THR A 101 -3.81 12.59 12.91
N MET A 102 -2.80 11.73 12.78
CA MET A 102 -2.40 11.17 11.48
C MET A 102 -3.48 10.25 10.92
N GLN A 103 -4.09 9.41 11.76
CA GLN A 103 -5.21 8.56 11.34
C GLN A 103 -6.40 9.38 10.85
N THR A 104 -6.76 10.43 11.58
CA THR A 104 -7.83 11.34 11.19
C THR A 104 -7.51 12.01 9.86
N ALA A 105 -6.30 12.50 9.67
CA ALA A 105 -5.88 13.11 8.41
C ALA A 105 -5.93 12.12 7.25
N LEU A 106 -5.40 10.90 7.42
CA LEU A 106 -5.42 9.86 6.40
C LEU A 106 -6.83 9.35 6.08
N SER A 107 -7.74 9.34 7.06
CA SER A 107 -9.14 8.93 6.85
C SER A 107 -9.89 9.86 5.88
N ARG A 108 -9.42 11.10 5.72
CA ARG A 108 -9.97 12.09 4.77
C ARG A 108 -9.48 11.89 3.34
N LEU A 109 -8.49 11.04 3.14
CA LEU A 109 -7.98 10.67 1.83
C LEU A 109 -8.71 9.43 1.29
N SER A 110 -8.87 9.37 -0.04
CA SER A 110 -9.29 8.13 -0.70
C SER A 110 -8.21 7.04 -0.59
N ALA A 111 -8.58 5.78 -0.85
CA ALA A 111 -7.62 4.68 -0.87
C ALA A 111 -6.47 4.94 -1.87
N ALA A 112 -6.79 5.43 -3.06
CA ALA A 112 -5.80 5.80 -4.06
C ALA A 112 -4.88 6.92 -3.60
N GLU A 113 -5.43 7.97 -2.97
CA GLU A 113 -4.63 9.07 -2.41
C GLU A 113 -3.70 8.57 -1.30
N ARG A 114 -4.16 7.69 -0.41
CA ARG A 114 -3.30 7.08 0.63
C ARG A 114 -2.16 6.25 0.03
N ALA A 115 -2.46 5.43 -0.96
CA ALA A 115 -1.45 4.64 -1.67
C ALA A 115 -0.40 5.54 -2.34
N ILE A 116 -0.84 6.57 -3.04
CA ILE A 116 0.03 7.52 -3.73
C ILE A 116 0.94 8.26 -2.73
N VAL A 117 0.37 8.75 -1.63
CA VAL A 117 1.16 9.44 -0.59
C VAL A 117 2.20 8.51 0.00
N TYR A 118 1.83 7.27 0.34
CA TYR A 118 2.77 6.31 0.89
C TYR A 118 3.90 6.00 -0.09
N GLU A 119 3.59 5.63 -1.31
CA GLU A 119 4.60 5.25 -2.29
C GLU A 119 5.51 6.43 -2.68
N ARG A 120 4.97 7.64 -2.79
CA ARG A 120 5.78 8.84 -3.09
C ARG A 120 6.62 9.33 -1.92
N ALA A 121 6.03 9.40 -0.72
CA ALA A 121 6.68 10.00 0.44
C ALA A 121 7.59 9.02 1.19
N VAL A 122 7.25 7.72 1.21
CA VAL A 122 7.99 6.71 1.97
C VAL A 122 8.90 5.87 1.09
N LEU A 123 8.41 5.47 -0.08
CA LEU A 123 9.15 4.60 -1.00
C LEU A 123 9.82 5.36 -2.14
N GLU A 124 9.56 6.65 -2.28
CA GLU A 124 10.08 7.50 -3.36
C GLU A 124 9.80 6.97 -4.77
N THR A 125 8.72 6.19 -4.92
CA THR A 125 8.34 5.54 -6.19
C THR A 125 8.11 6.59 -7.29
N PRO A 126 8.71 6.42 -8.47
CA PRO A 126 8.46 7.30 -9.61
C PRO A 126 6.99 7.34 -10.03
N TYR A 127 6.51 8.46 -10.55
CA TYR A 127 5.10 8.61 -10.95
C TYR A 127 4.66 7.62 -12.04
N ALA A 128 5.56 7.26 -12.96
CA ALA A 128 5.26 6.25 -13.97
C ALA A 128 4.97 4.88 -13.36
N ASP A 129 5.76 4.48 -12.36
CA ASP A 129 5.58 3.20 -11.66
C ASP A 129 4.30 3.22 -10.80
N LEU A 130 4.04 4.32 -10.11
CA LEU A 130 2.78 4.53 -9.39
C LEU A 130 1.57 4.41 -10.30
N ALA A 131 1.62 5.02 -11.48
CA ALA A 131 0.56 4.94 -12.46
C ALA A 131 0.29 3.48 -12.87
N ALA A 132 1.36 2.70 -13.09
CA ALA A 132 1.26 1.28 -13.40
C ALA A 132 0.69 0.46 -12.22
N HIS A 133 1.12 0.73 -10.98
CA HIS A 133 0.63 0.03 -9.78
C HIS A 133 -0.88 0.27 -9.57
N LEU A 134 -1.34 1.48 -9.78
CA LEU A 134 -2.71 1.90 -9.51
C LEU A 134 -3.65 1.73 -10.70
N GLY A 135 -3.12 1.44 -11.89
CA GLY A 135 -3.90 1.40 -13.13
C GLY A 135 -4.45 2.77 -13.53
N LEU A 136 -3.70 3.84 -13.26
CA LEU A 136 -4.06 5.22 -13.55
C LEU A 136 -3.10 5.83 -14.57
N ARG A 137 -3.48 6.99 -15.15
CA ARG A 137 -2.57 7.80 -15.95
C ARG A 137 -1.66 8.61 -15.04
N GLU A 138 -0.41 8.81 -15.43
CA GLU A 138 0.60 9.52 -14.66
C GLU A 138 0.14 10.95 -14.25
N ASP A 139 -0.49 11.68 -15.16
CA ASP A 139 -1.04 13.01 -14.87
C ASP A 139 -2.10 12.98 -13.75
N ASN A 140 -2.93 11.93 -13.73
CA ASN A 140 -3.92 11.77 -12.67
C ASN A 140 -3.25 11.46 -11.32
N VAL A 141 -2.18 10.67 -11.32
CA VAL A 141 -1.41 10.37 -10.12
C VAL A 141 -0.79 11.66 -9.56
N ARG A 142 -0.17 12.47 -10.40
CA ARG A 142 0.40 13.79 -10.00
C ARG A 142 -0.66 14.69 -9.38
N LYS A 143 -1.81 14.84 -10.03
CA LYS A 143 -2.93 15.66 -9.53
C LYS A 143 -3.49 15.14 -8.20
N LYS A 144 -3.62 13.81 -8.05
CA LYS A 144 -4.07 13.19 -6.80
C LYS A 144 -3.06 13.41 -5.68
N TYR A 145 -1.77 13.29 -5.96
CA TYR A 145 -0.72 13.54 -4.98
C TYR A 145 -0.73 14.99 -4.48
N GLU A 146 -0.82 15.96 -5.39
CA GLU A 146 -0.89 17.38 -5.02
C GLU A 146 -2.13 17.71 -4.18
N ARG A 147 -3.30 17.14 -4.52
CA ARG A 147 -4.52 17.30 -3.72
C ARG A 147 -4.38 16.66 -2.34
N ALA A 148 -3.81 15.45 -2.27
CA ALA A 148 -3.59 14.74 -1.02
C ALA A 148 -2.65 15.51 -0.10
N LYS A 149 -1.56 16.05 -0.63
CA LYS A 149 -0.65 16.91 0.14
C LYS A 149 -1.36 18.14 0.73
N LYS A 150 -2.19 18.81 -0.06
CA LYS A 150 -2.97 19.96 0.41
C LYS A 150 -3.95 19.59 1.51
N LYS A 151 -4.64 18.45 1.37
CA LYS A 151 -5.55 17.94 2.42
C LYS A 151 -4.79 17.63 3.72
N LEU A 152 -3.64 16.95 3.61
CA LEU A 152 -2.82 16.63 4.78
C LEU A 152 -2.25 17.89 5.44
N ALA A 153 -1.77 18.85 4.68
CA ALA A 153 -1.26 20.10 5.20
C ALA A 153 -2.31 20.92 5.97
N ALA A 154 -3.58 20.83 5.54
CA ALA A 154 -4.69 21.50 6.22
C ALA A 154 -5.13 20.78 7.52
N LEU A 155 -4.88 19.48 7.64
CA LEU A 155 -5.36 18.64 8.74
C LEU A 155 -4.27 18.34 9.79
N LEU A 156 -3.01 18.37 9.40
CA LEU A 156 -1.89 18.15 10.31
C LEU A 156 -1.43 19.48 10.91
N PRO A 157 -1.18 19.53 12.23
CA PRO A 157 -0.60 20.73 12.83
C PRO A 157 0.74 21.02 12.17
N GLN A 158 0.96 22.27 11.80
CA GLN A 158 2.26 22.71 11.33
C GLN A 158 3.27 22.47 12.46
N THR A 159 4.19 21.54 12.27
CA THR A 159 5.36 21.51 13.12
C THR A 159 6.12 22.80 12.81
N GLU A 160 6.02 23.79 13.69
CA GLU A 160 6.91 24.93 13.65
C GLU A 160 8.33 24.36 13.69
N ASN A 161 9.02 24.47 12.56
CA ASN A 161 10.46 24.36 12.55
C ASN A 161 10.96 25.50 13.44
N GLY A 162 11.19 25.16 14.70
CA GLY A 162 11.90 26.02 15.62
C GLY A 162 13.25 26.35 14.99
N GLY A 163 13.30 27.48 14.33
CA GLY A 163 14.54 28.08 13.95
C GLY A 163 15.28 28.39 15.24
N THR A 164 16.29 27.60 15.53
CA THR A 164 17.26 27.97 16.55
C THR A 164 18.23 28.96 15.92
N THR A 165 18.16 30.14 16.40
CA THR A 165 19.22 31.17 16.32
C THR A 165 20.56 30.60 16.74
#